data_95a11f5d8bc781c611be8a2999da19d1
#
_entry.id   95a11f5d8bc781c611be8a2999da19d1
#
_cell.length_a   1.000
_cell.length_b   1.000
_cell.length_c   1.000
_cell.angle_alpha   90.00
_cell.angle_beta   90.00
_cell.angle_gamma   90.00
#
_symmetry.space_group_name_H-M   'P 1'
#
loop_
_entity.id
_entity.type
_entity.pdbx_description
1 polymer ?
#
loop_
_entity_poly.entity_id
_entity_poly.type
_entity_poly.pdbx_seq_one_letter_code
_entity_poly.pdbx_strand_id
1 'polypeptide(L)'
;MHNFIAIYRILSYLEQALDYDEPDMSQISSSALGLSANRWIALLRLLEDAGYIEVFGHRTRIPLRGLEYLQQNSLMQRAVSLM
;
A
#
# COMPACT_ATOMS: atom_id res chain seq x y z
N MET A 1 8.68 -8.11 9.20
CA MET A 1 7.74 -8.99 8.44
C MET A 1 6.36 -8.39 8.32
N HIS A 2 5.72 -8.00 9.43
CA HIS A 2 4.39 -7.39 9.38
C HIS A 2 4.34 -6.13 8.52
N ASN A 3 5.39 -5.30 8.58
CA ASN A 3 5.44 -4.07 7.80
C ASN A 3 5.46 -4.34 6.30
N PHE A 4 6.19 -5.38 5.86
CA PHE A 4 6.24 -5.72 4.44
C PHE A 4 4.89 -6.22 3.93
N ILE A 5 4.17 -7.00 4.74
CA ILE A 5 2.83 -7.47 4.37
C ILE A 5 1.89 -6.28 4.22
N ALA A 6 1.94 -5.33 5.17
CA ALA A 6 1.11 -4.14 5.12
C ALA A 6 1.45 -3.29 3.88
N ILE A 7 2.73 -3.08 3.61
CA ILE A 7 3.18 -2.32 2.44
C ILE A 7 2.68 -2.99 1.16
N TYR A 8 2.83 -4.30 1.05
CA TYR A 8 2.35 -5.04 -0.13
C TYR A 8 0.85 -4.87 -0.30
N ARG A 9 0.07 -4.99 0.77
CA ARG A 9 -1.39 -4.85 0.72
C ARG A 9 -1.80 -3.44 0.30
N ILE A 10 -1.13 -2.42 0.82
CA ILE A 10 -1.40 -1.03 0.44
C ILE A 10 -1.15 -0.84 -1.06
N LEU A 11 0.03 -1.22 -1.53
CA LEU A 11 0.40 -1.01 -2.93
C LEU A 11 -0.44 -1.86 -3.87
N SER A 12 -0.75 -3.11 -3.50
CA SER A 12 -1.59 -3.99 -4.31
C SER A 12 -2.99 -3.44 -4.46
N TYR A 13 -3.57 -2.92 -3.36
CA TYR A 13 -4.91 -2.34 -3.43
C TYR A 13 -4.91 -1.09 -4.30
N LEU A 14 -3.92 -0.21 -4.15
CA LEU A 14 -3.84 1.01 -4.95
C LEU A 14 -3.64 0.70 -6.43
N GLU A 15 -2.92 -0.37 -6.75
CA GLU A 15 -2.77 -0.81 -8.14
C GLU A 15 -4.12 -1.26 -8.70
N GLN A 16 -4.86 -2.07 -7.98
CA GLN A 16 -6.21 -2.48 -8.39
C GLN A 16 -7.14 -1.28 -8.53
N ALA A 17 -7.00 -0.34 -7.63
CA ALA A 17 -7.87 0.84 -7.57
C ALA A 17 -7.63 1.82 -8.72
N LEU A 18 -6.59 1.62 -9.53
CA LEU A 18 -6.40 2.43 -10.75
C LEU A 18 -7.60 2.32 -11.69
N ASP A 19 -8.33 1.21 -11.63
CA ASP A 19 -9.51 0.99 -12.48
C ASP A 19 -10.82 1.43 -11.81
N TYR A 20 -10.76 1.94 -10.58
CA TYR A 20 -11.95 2.30 -9.82
C TYR A 20 -12.21 3.81 -9.89
N ASP A 21 -13.47 4.19 -10.07
CA ASP A 21 -13.87 5.60 -9.99
C ASP A 21 -13.72 6.13 -8.55
N GLU A 22 -14.13 5.33 -7.57
CA GLU A 22 -14.08 5.69 -6.16
C GLU A 22 -13.47 4.55 -5.35
N PRO A 23 -12.12 4.57 -5.17
CA PRO A 23 -11.49 3.55 -4.36
C PRO A 23 -11.98 3.56 -2.92
N ASP A 24 -12.15 2.37 -2.35
CA ASP A 24 -12.56 2.22 -0.96
C ASP A 24 -11.32 2.15 -0.08
N MET A 25 -10.92 3.30 0.46
CA MET A 25 -9.70 3.41 1.27
C MET A 25 -9.80 2.65 2.60
N SER A 26 -11.01 2.21 3.00
CA SER A 26 -11.15 1.39 4.20
C SER A 26 -10.48 0.03 4.06
N GLN A 27 -10.24 -0.43 2.82
CA GLN A 27 -9.54 -1.70 2.56
C GLN A 27 -8.08 -1.66 3.02
N ILE A 28 -7.50 -0.47 3.15
CA ILE A 28 -6.11 -0.28 3.58
C ILE A 28 -6.03 0.67 4.78
N SER A 29 -7.09 0.71 5.59
CA SER A 29 -7.09 1.46 6.85
C SER A 29 -6.21 0.76 7.89
N SER A 30 -5.92 1.45 8.98
CA SER A 30 -5.12 0.86 10.06
C SER A 30 -5.76 -0.42 10.60
N SER A 31 -7.07 -0.42 10.82
CA SER A 31 -7.76 -1.62 11.33
C SER A 31 -7.76 -2.75 10.31
N ALA A 32 -7.96 -2.46 9.02
CA ALA A 32 -7.93 -3.48 7.98
C ALA A 32 -6.56 -4.16 7.88
N LEU A 33 -5.50 -3.41 8.16
CA LEU A 33 -4.13 -3.91 8.09
C LEU A 33 -3.63 -4.48 9.42
N GLY A 34 -4.43 -4.38 10.48
CA GLY A 34 -4.05 -4.85 11.80
C GLY A 34 -2.94 -4.03 12.44
N LEU A 35 -2.88 -2.74 12.14
CA LEU A 35 -1.85 -1.83 12.63
C LEU A 35 -2.44 -0.81 13.60
N SER A 36 -1.60 -0.33 14.53
CA SER A 36 -1.96 0.84 15.32
C SER A 36 -2.05 2.06 14.41
N ALA A 37 -2.82 3.08 14.81
CA ALA A 37 -2.94 4.30 14.04
C ALA A 37 -1.57 4.95 13.81
N ASN A 38 -0.72 4.98 14.83
CA ASN A 38 0.61 5.58 14.73
C ASN A 38 1.50 4.83 13.73
N ARG A 39 1.49 3.50 13.78
CA ARG A 39 2.28 2.70 12.83
C ARG A 39 1.77 2.88 11.42
N TRP A 40 0.46 2.92 11.23
CA TRP A 40 -0.16 3.11 9.93
C TRP A 40 0.25 4.46 9.31
N ILE A 41 0.17 5.54 10.09
CA ILE A 41 0.59 6.87 9.63
C ILE A 41 2.08 6.86 9.26
N ALA A 42 2.91 6.23 10.11
CA ALA A 42 4.35 6.16 9.85
C ALA A 42 4.65 5.44 8.54
N LEU A 43 3.98 4.32 8.28
CA LEU A 43 4.18 3.57 7.04
C LEU A 43 3.75 4.38 5.82
N LEU A 44 2.60 5.07 5.89
CA LEU A 44 2.16 5.89 4.78
C LEU A 44 3.15 6.99 4.47
N ARG A 45 3.71 7.64 5.50
CA ARG A 45 4.72 8.68 5.31
C ARG A 45 5.99 8.14 4.70
N LEU A 46 6.44 6.96 5.15
CA LEU A 46 7.61 6.33 4.57
C LEU A 46 7.41 6.00 3.09
N LEU A 47 6.23 5.50 2.74
CA LEU A 47 5.90 5.19 1.34
C LEU A 47 5.84 6.46 0.49
N GLU A 48 5.26 7.52 1.03
CA GLU A 48 5.19 8.80 0.34
C GLU A 48 6.59 9.39 0.13
N ASP A 49 7.41 9.39 1.17
CA ASP A 49 8.77 9.91 1.12
C ASP A 49 9.63 9.14 0.11
N ALA A 50 9.42 7.84 0.00
CA ALA A 50 10.13 7.01 -0.96
C ALA A 50 9.61 7.18 -2.40
N GLY A 51 8.47 7.86 -2.56
CA GLY A 51 7.85 8.05 -3.88
C GLY A 51 7.05 6.85 -4.35
N TYR A 52 6.68 5.94 -3.45
CA TYR A 52 5.89 4.75 -3.81
C TYR A 52 4.39 5.00 -3.76
N ILE A 53 3.95 6.02 -3.05
CA ILE A 53 2.57 6.50 -3.09
C ILE A 53 2.58 8.02 -3.20
N GLU A 54 1.48 8.57 -3.72
CA GLU A 54 1.25 10.01 -3.77
C GLU A 54 -0.05 10.32 -3.06
N VAL A 55 -0.05 11.38 -2.23
CA VAL A 55 -1.23 11.79 -1.49
C VAL A 55 -1.66 13.17 -1.97
N PHE A 56 -2.91 13.27 -2.43
CA PHE A 56 -3.51 14.52 -2.91
C PHE A 56 -4.77 14.79 -2.09
N GLY A 57 -4.67 15.66 -1.09
CA GLY A 57 -5.78 15.91 -0.19
C GLY A 57 -6.20 14.62 0.51
N HIS A 58 -7.42 14.15 0.25
CA HIS A 58 -7.93 12.90 0.82
C HIS A 58 -7.76 11.68 -0.10
N ARG A 59 -7.10 11.87 -1.25
CA ARG A 59 -6.87 10.77 -2.20
C ARG A 59 -5.44 10.29 -2.13
N THR A 60 -5.28 8.98 -2.26
CA THR A 60 -3.97 8.32 -2.34
C THR A 60 -3.93 7.49 -3.61
N ARG A 61 -2.82 7.57 -4.33
CA ARG A 61 -2.64 6.78 -5.55
C ARG A 61 -1.23 6.20 -5.62
N ILE A 62 -1.06 5.20 -6.49
CA ILE A 62 0.24 4.58 -6.72
C ILE A 62 0.86 5.18 -8.00
N PRO A 63 2.03 5.83 -7.90
CA PRO A 63 2.76 6.30 -9.08
C PRO A 63 3.54 5.18 -9.72
N LEU A 64 4.19 5.47 -10.86
CA LEU A 64 4.97 4.48 -11.58
C LEU A 64 6.05 3.84 -10.70
N ARG A 65 6.71 4.63 -9.86
CA ARG A 65 7.74 4.12 -8.95
C ARG A 65 7.17 3.06 -7.99
N GLY A 66 5.94 3.28 -7.50
CA GLY A 66 5.27 2.30 -6.66
C GLY A 66 4.95 1.02 -7.40
N LEU A 67 4.50 1.13 -8.64
CA LEU A 67 4.23 -0.04 -9.49
C LEU A 67 5.49 -0.86 -9.73
N GLU A 68 6.60 -0.19 -10.02
CA GLU A 68 7.89 -0.87 -10.22
C GLU A 68 8.33 -1.59 -8.95
N TYR A 69 8.20 -0.92 -7.81
CA TYR A 69 8.54 -1.53 -6.52
C TYR A 69 7.70 -2.78 -6.26
N LEU A 70 6.39 -2.70 -6.54
CA LEU A 70 5.48 -3.83 -6.36
C LEU A 70 5.89 -5.01 -7.23
N GLN A 71 6.26 -4.77 -8.47
CA GLN A 71 6.71 -5.82 -9.39
C GLN A 71 8.03 -6.43 -8.97
N GLN A 72 8.98 -5.61 -8.52
CA GLN A 72 10.30 -6.07 -8.09
C GLN A 72 10.23 -6.95 -6.85
N ASN A 73 9.14 -6.87 -6.09
CA ASN A 73 8.96 -7.64 -4.88
C ASN A 73 7.99 -8.81 -5.08
N SER A 74 8.03 -9.43 -6.26
CA SER A 74 7.18 -10.56 -6.59
C SER A 74 7.38 -11.75 -5.64
N LEU A 75 8.57 -11.93 -5.09
CA LEU A 75 8.83 -12.99 -4.11
C LEU A 75 8.03 -12.76 -2.82
N MET A 76 7.87 -11.50 -2.43
CA MET A 76 7.05 -11.16 -1.28
C MET A 76 5.58 -11.49 -1.54
N GLN A 77 5.10 -11.27 -2.76
CA GLN A 77 3.75 -11.63 -3.16
C GLN A 77 3.53 -13.14 -2.98
N ARG A 78 4.50 -13.95 -3.41
CA ARG A 78 4.43 -15.40 -3.25
C ARG A 78 4.39 -15.79 -1.78
N ALA A 79 5.23 -15.17 -0.94
CA ALA A 79 5.28 -15.45 0.48
C ALA A 79 3.93 -15.14 1.14
N VAL A 80 3.31 -14.02 0.79
CA VAL A 80 2.00 -13.63 1.31
C VAL A 80 0.93 -14.61 0.82
N SER A 81 1.00 -15.04 -0.43
CA SER A 81 0.01 -15.97 -1.01
C SER A 81 0.08 -17.35 -0.38
N LEU A 82 1.24 -17.77 0.10
CA LEU A 82 1.43 -19.08 0.74
C LEU A 82 1.06 -19.08 2.22
N MET A 83 0.87 -17.93 2.80
CA MET A 83 0.46 -17.80 4.19
C MET A 83 -1.05 -17.93 4.31
#